data_71d4d33d91073a415dda781f270819a1
#
_entry.id   71d4d33d91073a415dda781f270819a1
#
_cell.length_a   1.000
_cell.length_b   1.000
_cell.length_c   1.000
_cell.angle_alpha   90.00
_cell.angle_beta   90.00
_cell.angle_gamma   90.00
#
_symmetry.space_group_name_H-M   'P 1'
#
loop_
_entity.id
_entity.type
_entity.pdbx_description
1 polymer ?
#
loop_
_entity_poly.entity_id
_entity_poly.type
_entity_poly.pdbx_seq_one_letter_code
_entity_poly.pdbx_strand_id
1 'polypeptide(L)'
;MSHHTRPIGRTLSRWLAAAVAGITACAALPAAAQEEKVLNMYNWAEYIGDDTIRQFEQETGIQVRLDYFDGNETLHAKLVAGRSGYDIVVPSAIWAGLQIQGGLLRKLDKSKLPNLANMDAGMQAKLARLDPGNEHLVSWLWGYTTVGINVDQVKAALGTLPMPDNAWDLVFDPKYMDKLKSCGVAFVDAPSDIFPPALLYIGKNPYSKQVADYAQAATMLKRIRADVTLFSSIGYINDLANGAICVALGWSGDMNIARQRALAARNGNRIEALLPSTGAMLVLDTLAIPADAPHPDNAQRFMNFIMRPEVHAGITNKVFYANSNTASLKYVRKDVADNRKVFLPAADLERLTVPGLLNSDIRRTMNRAYTAFKSGL
;
A
#
# COMPACT_ATOMS: atom_id res chain seq x y z
N MET A 1 -37.57 106.28 0.08
CA MET A 1 -39.03 106.14 -0.03
C MET A 1 -39.39 104.69 0.20
N SER A 2 -39.82 104.43 1.37
CA SER A 2 -41.16 103.92 1.77
C SER A 2 -41.51 102.55 1.15
N HIS A 3 -41.95 101.51 1.77
CA HIS A 3 -42.63 101.26 3.04
C HIS A 3 -42.69 99.75 3.22
N HIS A 4 -42.48 99.24 4.43
CA HIS A 4 -43.39 98.42 5.24
C HIS A 4 -44.09 97.24 4.50
N THR A 5 -44.13 96.00 5.01
CA THR A 5 -44.63 95.56 6.33
C THR A 5 -44.41 94.07 6.49
N ARG A 6 -44.11 93.66 7.72
CA ARG A 6 -44.37 92.27 8.21
C ARG A 6 -45.89 92.06 8.42
N PRO A 7 -46.45 90.85 8.44
CA PRO A 7 -46.49 90.10 9.70
C PRO A 7 -46.54 88.52 9.58
N ILE A 8 -46.11 87.91 10.65
CA ILE A 8 -46.76 86.91 11.52
C ILE A 8 -47.10 85.53 10.90
N GLY A 9 -46.39 84.53 11.22
CA GLY A 9 -46.64 83.42 12.05
C GLY A 9 -47.65 82.33 11.62
N ARG A 10 -47.13 81.09 11.44
CA ARG A 10 -47.84 79.88 11.88
C ARG A 10 -46.88 78.70 11.94
N THR A 11 -46.63 78.25 13.14
CA THR A 11 -46.05 76.94 13.52
C THR A 11 -46.86 75.78 12.96
N LEU A 12 -46.28 74.92 12.17
CA LEU A 12 -46.81 73.60 11.87
C LEU A 12 -45.70 72.57 12.07
N SER A 13 -45.89 71.85 13.15
CA SER A 13 -45.11 70.65 13.51
C SER A 13 -45.16 69.62 12.40
N ARG A 14 -44.00 69.32 11.82
CA ARG A 14 -43.81 68.16 10.91
C ARG A 14 -43.19 67.03 11.69
N TRP A 15 -44.00 66.02 11.90
CA TRP A 15 -43.55 64.73 12.42
C TRP A 15 -42.58 64.10 11.44
N LEU A 16 -41.31 63.93 11.85
CA LEU A 16 -40.35 63.09 11.16
C LEU A 16 -40.65 61.60 11.50
N ALA A 17 -41.24 60.89 10.54
CA ALA A 17 -41.27 59.43 10.56
C ALA A 17 -39.88 58.92 10.19
N ALA A 18 -39.10 58.47 11.18
CA ALA A 18 -37.87 57.77 10.97
C ALA A 18 -38.18 56.33 10.53
N ALA A 19 -38.03 56.04 9.23
CA ALA A 19 -38.03 54.66 8.69
C ALA A 19 -36.74 54.02 9.08
N VAL A 20 -36.75 53.18 10.10
CA VAL A 20 -35.65 52.26 10.42
C VAL A 20 -35.68 51.15 9.38
N ALA A 21 -34.89 51.28 8.33
CA ALA A 21 -34.58 50.19 7.41
C ALA A 21 -33.64 49.21 8.14
N GLY A 22 -34.23 48.16 8.72
CA GLY A 22 -33.47 47.02 9.26
C GLY A 22 -32.72 46.31 8.15
N ILE A 23 -31.44 46.61 8.00
CA ILE A 23 -30.53 45.81 7.17
C ILE A 23 -30.30 44.51 7.94
N THR A 24 -31.11 43.48 7.62
CA THR A 24 -30.81 42.09 8.01
C THR A 24 -29.60 41.65 7.19
N ALA A 25 -28.39 41.86 7.72
CA ALA A 25 -27.20 41.24 7.19
C ALA A 25 -27.35 39.74 7.41
N CYS A 26 -27.91 39.02 6.44
CA CYS A 26 -27.71 37.58 6.34
C CYS A 26 -26.19 37.34 6.25
N ALA A 27 -25.57 36.99 7.37
CA ALA A 27 -24.25 36.42 7.37
C ALA A 27 -24.36 35.12 6.55
N ALA A 28 -24.09 35.22 5.26
CA ALA A 28 -23.85 34.06 4.43
C ALA A 28 -22.60 33.37 5.02
N LEU A 29 -22.84 32.35 5.85
CA LEU A 29 -21.77 31.39 6.18
C LEU A 29 -21.17 30.95 4.83
N PRO A 30 -19.86 31.01 4.65
CA PRO A 30 -19.29 30.48 3.44
C PRO A 30 -19.72 29.02 3.34
N ALA A 31 -20.62 28.72 2.39
CA ALA A 31 -20.86 27.34 2.02
C ALA A 31 -19.49 26.80 1.65
N ALA A 32 -18.97 25.85 2.44
CA ALA A 32 -17.76 25.13 2.06
C ALA A 32 -17.99 24.65 0.63
N ALA A 33 -17.21 25.16 -0.30
CA ALA A 33 -17.35 24.78 -1.70
C ALA A 33 -17.27 23.26 -1.76
N GLN A 34 -18.32 22.63 -2.24
CA GLN A 34 -18.35 21.18 -2.37
C GLN A 34 -17.21 20.80 -3.30
N GLU A 35 -16.37 19.85 -2.88
CA GLU A 35 -15.29 19.33 -3.72
C GLU A 35 -15.83 18.88 -5.08
N GLU A 36 -15.03 19.03 -6.13
CA GLU A 36 -15.32 18.47 -7.43
C GLU A 36 -15.53 16.94 -7.28
N LYS A 37 -16.50 16.40 -8.00
CA LYS A 37 -16.82 14.97 -7.92
C LYS A 37 -15.79 14.10 -8.66
N VAL A 38 -14.54 14.21 -8.25
CA VAL A 38 -13.40 13.47 -8.77
C VAL A 38 -12.58 12.91 -7.60
N LEU A 39 -11.97 11.74 -7.81
CA LEU A 39 -11.01 11.12 -6.91
C LEU A 39 -9.84 10.60 -7.73
N ASN A 40 -8.66 11.15 -7.52
CA ASN A 40 -7.44 10.70 -8.17
C ASN A 40 -6.69 9.73 -7.24
N MET A 41 -6.60 8.46 -7.62
CA MET A 41 -5.96 7.42 -6.81
C MET A 41 -4.68 6.93 -7.48
N TYR A 42 -3.58 6.83 -6.72
CA TYR A 42 -2.32 6.25 -7.15
C TYR A 42 -2.08 4.95 -6.39
N ASN A 43 -2.20 3.84 -7.08
CA ASN A 43 -2.24 2.50 -6.50
C ASN A 43 -1.20 1.57 -7.15
N TRP A 44 -0.98 0.43 -6.56
CA TRP A 44 -0.26 -0.68 -7.20
C TRP A 44 -1.06 -1.24 -8.37
N ALA A 45 -0.36 -1.75 -9.37
CA ALA A 45 -1.00 -2.47 -10.46
C ALA A 45 -1.73 -3.73 -9.92
N GLU A 46 -2.91 -4.03 -10.47
CA GLU A 46 -3.71 -5.22 -10.13
C GLU A 46 -4.10 -5.34 -8.63
N TYR A 47 -4.23 -4.23 -7.91
CA TYR A 47 -4.37 -4.20 -6.46
C TYR A 47 -5.70 -3.59 -6.00
N ILE A 48 -6.77 -3.85 -6.78
CA ILE A 48 -8.15 -3.43 -6.47
C ILE A 48 -9.15 -4.43 -7.08
N GLY A 49 -10.37 -4.49 -6.55
CA GLY A 49 -11.45 -5.35 -7.06
C GLY A 49 -12.06 -4.79 -8.35
N ASP A 50 -12.46 -5.69 -9.26
CA ASP A 50 -13.00 -5.32 -10.58
C ASP A 50 -14.22 -4.39 -10.48
N ASP A 51 -15.08 -4.61 -9.50
CA ASP A 51 -16.33 -3.85 -9.32
C ASP A 51 -16.22 -2.69 -8.30
N THR A 52 -15.12 -2.60 -7.58
CA THR A 52 -14.96 -1.67 -6.45
C THR A 52 -15.12 -0.21 -6.89
N ILE A 53 -14.44 0.18 -7.96
CA ILE A 53 -14.52 1.56 -8.49
C ILE A 53 -15.93 1.85 -8.97
N ARG A 54 -16.50 0.96 -9.80
CA ARG A 54 -17.84 1.13 -10.36
C ARG A 54 -18.92 1.28 -9.27
N GLN A 55 -18.85 0.48 -8.20
CA GLN A 55 -19.79 0.57 -7.08
C GLN A 55 -19.67 1.92 -6.38
N PHE A 56 -18.46 2.38 -6.10
CA PHE A 56 -18.24 3.68 -5.48
C PHE A 56 -18.77 4.82 -6.33
N GLU A 57 -18.49 4.81 -7.63
CA GLU A 57 -18.96 5.82 -8.59
C GLU A 57 -20.48 5.85 -8.68
N GLN A 58 -21.13 4.69 -8.74
CA GLN A 58 -22.58 4.56 -8.78
C GLN A 58 -23.25 5.10 -7.50
N GLU A 59 -22.67 4.84 -6.34
CA GLU A 59 -23.24 5.26 -5.06
C GLU A 59 -23.02 6.74 -4.76
N THR A 60 -21.91 7.31 -5.20
CA THR A 60 -21.50 8.68 -4.79
C THR A 60 -21.56 9.70 -5.91
N GLY A 61 -21.55 9.26 -7.15
CA GLY A 61 -21.39 10.12 -8.33
C GLY A 61 -19.98 10.72 -8.45
N ILE A 62 -18.99 10.23 -7.66
CA ILE A 62 -17.59 10.68 -7.69
C ILE A 62 -16.86 9.81 -8.70
N GLN A 63 -16.29 10.41 -9.75
CA GLN A 63 -15.46 9.72 -10.73
C GLN A 63 -14.09 9.38 -10.16
N VAL A 64 -13.65 8.12 -10.27
CA VAL A 64 -12.32 7.68 -9.84
C VAL A 64 -11.37 7.61 -11.03
N ARG A 65 -10.26 8.34 -10.93
CA ARG A 65 -9.14 8.28 -11.88
C ARG A 65 -8.02 7.49 -11.22
N LEU A 66 -7.67 6.37 -11.82
CA LEU A 66 -6.74 5.41 -11.24
C LEU A 66 -5.45 5.37 -12.06
N ASP A 67 -4.35 5.75 -11.42
CA ASP A 67 -3.00 5.60 -11.93
C ASP A 67 -2.23 4.54 -11.12
N TYR A 68 -1.17 3.99 -11.72
CA TYR A 68 -0.41 2.89 -11.14
C TYR A 68 1.05 3.23 -10.94
N PHE A 69 1.65 2.64 -9.92
CA PHE A 69 3.09 2.63 -9.70
C PHE A 69 3.57 1.18 -9.44
N ASP A 70 4.86 0.96 -9.60
CA ASP A 70 5.55 -0.32 -9.48
C ASP A 70 6.51 -0.42 -8.29
N GLY A 71 6.69 0.68 -7.57
CA GLY A 71 7.58 0.73 -6.40
C GLY A 71 7.28 1.90 -5.46
N ASN A 72 7.49 1.66 -4.17
CA ASN A 72 7.34 2.70 -3.14
C ASN A 72 8.27 3.89 -3.38
N GLU A 73 9.45 3.67 -3.97
CA GLU A 73 10.42 4.69 -4.33
C GLU A 73 9.82 5.69 -5.33
N THR A 74 9.12 5.18 -6.35
CA THR A 74 8.41 5.98 -7.37
C THR A 74 7.32 6.84 -6.71
N LEU A 75 6.48 6.22 -5.87
CA LEU A 75 5.45 6.94 -5.12
C LEU A 75 6.07 8.00 -4.20
N HIS A 76 7.11 7.65 -3.43
CA HIS A 76 7.76 8.58 -2.51
C HIS A 76 8.36 9.79 -3.24
N ALA A 77 9.06 9.56 -4.34
CA ALA A 77 9.62 10.63 -5.17
C ALA A 77 8.52 11.58 -5.69
N LYS A 78 7.37 11.03 -6.10
CA LYS A 78 6.22 11.81 -6.55
C LYS A 78 5.66 12.71 -5.45
N LEU A 79 5.55 12.21 -4.21
CA LEU A 79 5.06 13.00 -3.07
C LEU A 79 6.08 14.07 -2.64
N VAL A 80 7.38 13.75 -2.64
CA VAL A 80 8.44 14.69 -2.29
C VAL A 80 8.52 15.85 -3.29
N ALA A 81 8.24 15.59 -4.57
CA ALA A 81 8.20 16.65 -5.59
C ALA A 81 7.07 17.67 -5.36
N GLY A 82 6.04 17.30 -4.57
CA GLY A 82 4.85 18.09 -4.29
C GLY A 82 3.92 18.25 -5.49
N ARG A 83 2.72 18.76 -5.24
CA ARG A 83 1.65 18.89 -6.24
C ARG A 83 1.41 17.57 -6.97
N SER A 84 1.30 16.51 -6.17
CA SER A 84 1.15 15.15 -6.68
C SER A 84 -0.09 14.99 -7.58
N GLY A 85 -1.14 15.75 -7.26
CA GLY A 85 -2.44 15.70 -7.92
C GLY A 85 -3.30 14.50 -7.49
N TYR A 86 -2.81 13.68 -6.58
CA TYR A 86 -3.54 12.53 -6.05
C TYR A 86 -4.27 12.84 -4.76
N ASP A 87 -5.41 12.19 -4.57
CA ASP A 87 -6.25 12.27 -3.37
C ASP A 87 -5.99 11.08 -2.45
N ILE A 88 -5.72 9.92 -3.01
CA ILE A 88 -5.36 8.71 -2.30
C ILE A 88 -4.08 8.12 -2.89
N VAL A 89 -3.20 7.69 -2.01
CA VAL A 89 -2.00 6.91 -2.35
C VAL A 89 -1.94 5.66 -1.49
N VAL A 90 -1.25 4.62 -1.98
CA VAL A 90 -1.20 3.28 -1.36
C VAL A 90 0.23 2.87 -1.03
N PRO A 91 0.92 3.58 -0.11
CA PRO A 91 2.26 3.20 0.29
C PRO A 91 2.25 1.97 1.20
N SER A 92 3.31 1.17 1.14
CA SER A 92 3.58 0.20 2.22
C SER A 92 3.88 0.95 3.52
N ALA A 93 3.48 0.38 4.65
CA ALA A 93 3.48 1.06 5.96
C ALA A 93 4.85 1.64 6.36
N ILE A 94 5.96 0.97 6.00
CA ILE A 94 7.31 1.48 6.26
C ILE A 94 7.58 2.79 5.51
N TRP A 95 7.11 2.91 4.28
CA TRP A 95 7.24 4.12 3.47
C TRP A 95 6.27 5.20 3.92
N ALA A 96 5.04 4.80 4.28
CA ALA A 96 4.06 5.70 4.87
C ALA A 96 4.59 6.36 6.15
N GLY A 97 5.25 5.59 7.02
CA GLY A 97 5.89 6.14 8.23
C GLY A 97 6.96 7.21 7.92
N LEU A 98 7.74 7.03 6.83
CA LEU A 98 8.68 8.05 6.37
C LEU A 98 7.98 9.28 5.80
N GLN A 99 6.89 9.06 5.06
CA GLN A 99 6.08 10.13 4.47
C GLN A 99 5.39 10.96 5.57
N ILE A 100 4.93 10.31 6.66
CA ILE A 100 4.40 10.99 7.85
C ILE A 100 5.48 11.88 8.50
N GLN A 101 6.69 11.34 8.73
CA GLN A 101 7.80 12.11 9.27
C GLN A 101 8.19 13.31 8.40
N GLY A 102 8.06 13.18 7.09
CA GLY A 102 8.28 14.23 6.11
C GLY A 102 7.13 15.23 5.95
N GLY A 103 6.01 15.06 6.68
CA GLY A 103 4.83 15.90 6.54
C GLY A 103 4.11 15.77 5.19
N LEU A 104 4.30 14.64 4.49
CA LEU A 104 3.78 14.39 3.16
C LEU A 104 2.35 13.81 3.17
N LEU A 105 1.86 13.39 4.33
CA LEU A 105 0.54 12.80 4.49
C LEU A 105 -0.33 13.62 5.45
N ARG A 106 -1.61 13.66 5.16
CA ARG A 106 -2.62 14.38 5.95
C ARG A 106 -3.16 13.48 7.06
N LYS A 107 -3.49 14.09 8.21
CA LYS A 107 -4.27 13.40 9.26
C LYS A 107 -5.68 13.10 8.78
N LEU A 108 -6.18 11.95 9.16
CA LEU A 108 -7.54 11.50 8.87
C LEU A 108 -8.53 12.10 9.87
N ASP A 109 -9.70 12.51 9.40
CA ASP A 109 -10.85 12.80 10.24
C ASP A 109 -11.59 11.49 10.54
N LYS A 110 -11.30 10.89 11.69
CA LYS A 110 -11.89 9.61 12.08
C LYS A 110 -13.41 9.65 12.24
N SER A 111 -13.99 10.83 12.43
CA SER A 111 -15.46 10.99 12.49
C SER A 111 -16.12 10.67 11.15
N LYS A 112 -15.39 10.81 10.05
CA LYS A 112 -15.82 10.45 8.69
C LYS A 112 -15.57 8.99 8.31
N LEU A 113 -14.97 8.21 9.21
CA LEU A 113 -14.53 6.83 8.98
C LEU A 113 -15.18 5.82 9.95
N PRO A 114 -16.52 5.76 10.05
CA PRO A 114 -17.19 4.85 11.00
C PRO A 114 -16.83 3.37 10.77
N ASN A 115 -16.48 2.97 9.53
CA ASN A 115 -16.09 1.61 9.20
C ASN A 115 -14.68 1.21 9.72
N LEU A 116 -13.92 2.14 10.32
CA LEU A 116 -12.70 1.79 11.08
C LEU A 116 -12.98 0.79 12.20
N ALA A 117 -14.19 0.75 12.74
CA ALA A 117 -14.62 -0.22 13.74
C ALA A 117 -14.56 -1.69 13.25
N ASN A 118 -14.52 -1.92 11.93
CA ASN A 118 -14.40 -3.25 11.33
C ASN A 118 -12.96 -3.78 11.28
N MET A 119 -11.96 -2.91 11.56
CA MET A 119 -10.56 -3.24 11.36
C MET A 119 -9.99 -4.04 12.53
N ASP A 120 -9.11 -4.99 12.22
CA ASP A 120 -8.44 -5.88 13.18
C ASP A 120 -7.56 -5.09 14.17
N ALA A 121 -7.82 -5.24 15.45
CA ALA A 121 -7.09 -4.52 16.51
C ALA A 121 -5.59 -4.89 16.54
N GLY A 122 -5.23 -6.13 16.24
CA GLY A 122 -3.84 -6.59 16.20
C GLY A 122 -3.06 -5.96 15.03
N MET A 123 -3.67 -5.86 13.86
CA MET A 123 -3.08 -5.17 12.71
C MET A 123 -3.00 -3.66 12.94
N GLN A 124 -4.03 -3.06 13.54
CA GLN A 124 -3.98 -1.65 13.94
C GLN A 124 -2.85 -1.37 14.95
N ALA A 125 -2.62 -2.25 15.90
CA ALA A 125 -1.50 -2.13 16.85
C ALA A 125 -0.12 -2.27 16.17
N LYS A 126 -0.01 -3.12 15.14
CA LYS A 126 1.21 -3.22 14.33
C LYS A 126 1.44 -1.94 13.52
N LEU A 127 0.38 -1.39 12.89
CA LEU A 127 0.43 -0.15 12.12
C LEU A 127 0.80 1.05 13.01
N ALA A 128 0.29 1.11 14.24
CA ALA A 128 0.57 2.18 15.21
C ALA A 128 2.06 2.32 15.58
N ARG A 129 2.89 1.32 15.28
CA ARG A 129 4.36 1.43 15.43
C ARG A 129 4.99 2.38 14.42
N LEU A 130 4.32 2.62 13.29
CA LEU A 130 4.76 3.48 12.19
C LEU A 130 3.92 4.75 12.08
N ASP A 131 2.66 4.69 12.49
CA ASP A 131 1.72 5.81 12.58
C ASP A 131 1.09 5.84 13.99
N PRO A 132 1.76 6.48 14.99
CA PRO A 132 1.26 6.55 16.35
C PRO A 132 -0.18 7.06 16.43
N GLY A 133 -1.06 6.30 17.06
CA GLY A 133 -2.48 6.60 17.14
C GLY A 133 -3.28 6.30 15.85
N ASN A 134 -2.66 5.76 14.81
CA ASN A 134 -3.27 5.54 13.48
C ASN A 134 -3.97 6.82 13.01
N GLU A 135 -3.23 7.93 13.00
CA GLU A 135 -3.80 9.23 12.67
C GLU A 135 -3.82 9.54 11.17
N HIS A 136 -2.97 8.86 10.37
CA HIS A 136 -2.78 9.16 8.94
C HIS A 136 -3.15 8.02 8.02
N LEU A 137 -3.18 6.78 8.53
CA LEU A 137 -3.24 5.58 7.71
C LEU A 137 -4.48 4.74 8.01
N VAL A 138 -5.05 4.18 6.94
CA VAL A 138 -5.97 3.04 7.03
C VAL A 138 -5.25 1.82 6.51
N SER A 139 -5.25 0.72 7.27
CA SER A 139 -4.73 -0.56 6.79
C SER A 139 -5.55 -1.03 5.59
N TRP A 140 -4.86 -1.32 4.48
CA TRP A 140 -5.48 -1.79 3.24
C TRP A 140 -5.42 -3.31 3.16
N LEU A 141 -4.36 -3.82 2.60
CA LEU A 141 -4.11 -5.24 2.43
C LEU A 141 -2.79 -5.62 3.09
N TRP A 142 -2.62 -6.90 3.39
CA TRP A 142 -1.37 -7.37 3.93
C TRP A 142 -0.98 -8.75 3.37
N GLY A 143 0.29 -9.01 3.37
CA GLY A 143 0.91 -10.24 2.99
C GLY A 143 2.30 -10.33 3.62
N TYR A 144 3.18 -11.05 3.00
CA TYR A 144 4.56 -11.18 3.46
C TYR A 144 5.51 -11.39 2.27
N THR A 145 6.75 -10.93 2.41
CA THR A 145 7.81 -11.22 1.46
C THR A 145 8.17 -12.69 1.55
N THR A 146 8.24 -13.40 0.43
CA THR A 146 8.42 -14.86 0.41
C THR A 146 9.10 -15.36 -0.86
N VAL A 147 9.23 -16.67 -0.94
CA VAL A 147 9.67 -17.40 -2.15
C VAL A 147 8.47 -18.13 -2.74
N GLY A 148 8.14 -17.80 -3.99
CA GLY A 148 7.17 -18.54 -4.80
C GLY A 148 7.88 -19.54 -5.69
N ILE A 149 7.31 -20.73 -5.87
CA ILE A 149 7.90 -21.78 -6.67
C ILE A 149 6.89 -22.40 -7.65
N ASN A 150 7.39 -22.80 -8.82
CA ASN A 150 6.76 -23.83 -9.62
C ASN A 150 7.26 -25.19 -9.13
N VAL A 151 6.41 -25.90 -8.40
CA VAL A 151 6.78 -27.11 -7.64
C VAL A 151 7.48 -28.17 -8.51
N ASP A 152 6.92 -28.41 -9.68
CA ASP A 152 7.43 -29.48 -10.57
C ASP A 152 8.74 -29.07 -11.24
N GLN A 153 8.86 -27.84 -11.69
CA GLN A 153 10.09 -27.32 -12.29
C GLN A 153 11.24 -27.23 -11.27
N VAL A 154 10.95 -26.75 -10.05
CA VAL A 154 11.96 -26.71 -8.97
C VAL A 154 12.42 -28.13 -8.63
N LYS A 155 11.50 -29.08 -8.47
CA LYS A 155 11.84 -30.47 -8.21
C LYS A 155 12.71 -31.05 -9.33
N ALA A 156 12.40 -30.79 -10.58
CA ALA A 156 13.18 -31.24 -11.73
C ALA A 156 14.58 -30.61 -11.75
N ALA A 157 14.70 -29.30 -11.49
CA ALA A 157 15.97 -28.59 -11.48
C ALA A 157 16.90 -29.04 -10.33
N LEU A 158 16.34 -29.31 -9.15
CA LEU A 158 17.09 -29.79 -7.99
C LEU A 158 17.57 -31.20 -8.19
N GLY A 159 16.86 -32.05 -8.95
CA GLY A 159 17.25 -33.46 -9.18
C GLY A 159 17.28 -34.24 -7.88
N THR A 160 18.50 -34.70 -7.46
CA THR A 160 18.70 -35.44 -6.21
C THR A 160 18.89 -34.54 -4.98
N LEU A 161 19.03 -33.21 -5.17
CA LEU A 161 19.16 -32.28 -4.07
C LEU A 161 17.78 -32.12 -3.40
N PRO A 162 17.64 -32.37 -2.07
CA PRO A 162 16.37 -32.25 -1.40
C PRO A 162 15.93 -30.78 -1.33
N MET A 163 14.63 -30.56 -1.23
CA MET A 163 14.10 -29.23 -0.86
C MET A 163 14.67 -28.81 0.49
N PRO A 164 15.07 -27.54 0.63
CA PRO A 164 15.63 -27.07 1.89
C PRO A 164 14.52 -26.89 2.95
N ASP A 165 14.91 -27.02 4.22
CA ASP A 165 14.03 -26.74 5.36
C ASP A 165 13.67 -25.25 5.47
N ASN A 166 14.61 -24.38 5.06
CA ASN A 166 14.37 -22.94 4.98
C ASN A 166 14.20 -22.51 3.52
N ALA A 167 13.00 -22.03 3.18
CA ALA A 167 12.70 -21.59 1.82
C ALA A 167 13.64 -20.47 1.32
N TRP A 168 14.27 -19.70 2.21
CA TRP A 168 15.25 -18.68 1.81
C TRP A 168 16.50 -19.29 1.14
N ASP A 169 16.84 -20.55 1.41
CA ASP A 169 17.96 -21.20 0.75
C ASP A 169 17.78 -21.29 -0.77
N LEU A 170 16.54 -21.40 -1.25
CA LEU A 170 16.24 -21.44 -2.69
C LEU A 170 16.68 -20.17 -3.45
N VAL A 171 16.82 -19.05 -2.74
CA VAL A 171 17.13 -17.74 -3.35
C VAL A 171 18.42 -17.10 -2.80
N PHE A 172 18.98 -17.60 -1.69
CA PHE A 172 20.18 -17.01 -1.07
C PHE A 172 21.36 -17.96 -0.93
N ASP A 173 21.15 -19.29 -1.02
CA ASP A 173 22.25 -20.26 -1.03
C ASP A 173 22.71 -20.55 -2.46
N PRO A 174 23.99 -20.27 -2.81
CA PRO A 174 24.54 -20.59 -4.11
C PRO A 174 24.35 -22.04 -4.55
N LYS A 175 24.29 -22.98 -3.59
CA LYS A 175 24.09 -24.42 -3.86
C LYS A 175 22.75 -24.70 -4.56
N TYR A 176 21.69 -23.98 -4.13
CA TYR A 176 20.35 -24.08 -4.74
C TYR A 176 20.23 -23.22 -5.98
N MET A 177 20.73 -21.98 -5.90
CA MET A 177 20.68 -21.03 -7.02
C MET A 177 21.36 -21.57 -8.28
N ASP A 178 22.52 -22.23 -8.15
CA ASP A 178 23.21 -22.87 -9.27
C ASP A 178 22.35 -23.91 -10.01
N LYS A 179 21.48 -24.63 -9.30
CA LYS A 179 20.52 -25.56 -9.91
C LYS A 179 19.34 -24.84 -10.55
N LEU A 180 18.78 -23.87 -9.83
CA LEU A 180 17.54 -23.20 -10.18
C LEU A 180 17.70 -22.19 -11.33
N LYS A 181 18.90 -21.65 -11.58
CA LYS A 181 19.16 -20.76 -12.72
C LYS A 181 18.75 -21.38 -14.08
N SER A 182 18.77 -22.72 -14.17
CA SER A 182 18.39 -23.43 -15.40
C SER A 182 16.91 -23.32 -15.75
N CYS A 183 16.04 -23.09 -14.75
CA CYS A 183 14.59 -22.89 -14.95
C CYS A 183 14.13 -21.46 -14.67
N GLY A 184 15.05 -20.55 -14.36
CA GLY A 184 14.80 -19.12 -14.19
C GLY A 184 14.42 -18.71 -12.76
N VAL A 185 15.14 -17.70 -12.25
CA VAL A 185 14.93 -17.12 -10.92
C VAL A 185 14.66 -15.62 -11.06
N ALA A 186 13.54 -15.15 -10.50
CA ALA A 186 13.21 -13.73 -10.47
C ALA A 186 13.29 -13.16 -9.06
N PHE A 187 13.69 -11.90 -8.96
CA PHE A 187 13.62 -11.11 -7.75
C PHE A 187 12.75 -9.88 -8.00
N VAL A 188 11.96 -9.48 -7.00
CA VAL A 188 11.28 -8.17 -7.07
C VAL A 188 12.30 -7.05 -7.26
N ASP A 189 11.95 -6.02 -8.01
CA ASP A 189 12.80 -4.84 -8.24
C ASP A 189 12.59 -3.80 -7.12
N ALA A 190 12.83 -4.23 -5.87
CA ALA A 190 12.58 -3.42 -4.68
C ALA A 190 13.63 -3.70 -3.60
N PRO A 191 14.61 -2.79 -3.39
CA PRO A 191 15.64 -2.98 -2.37
C PRO A 191 15.06 -3.15 -0.95
N SER A 192 13.95 -2.48 -0.64
CA SER A 192 13.24 -2.58 0.64
C SER A 192 12.60 -3.95 0.89
N ASP A 193 12.47 -4.80 -0.13
CA ASP A 193 11.90 -6.14 -0.04
C ASP A 193 12.94 -7.25 -0.24
N ILE A 194 14.16 -6.92 -0.67
CA ILE A 194 15.27 -7.87 -0.84
C ILE A 194 16.22 -7.85 0.36
N PHE A 195 16.60 -6.67 0.85
CA PHE A 195 17.58 -6.57 1.93
C PHE A 195 17.07 -7.08 3.28
N PRO A 196 15.84 -6.83 3.72
CA PRO A 196 15.35 -7.36 4.99
C PRO A 196 15.39 -8.90 5.07
N PRO A 197 14.87 -9.67 4.08
CA PRO A 197 15.03 -11.13 4.11
C PRO A 197 16.48 -11.57 3.98
N ALA A 198 17.33 -10.88 3.21
CA ALA A 198 18.76 -11.18 3.13
C ALA A 198 19.47 -10.98 4.46
N LEU A 199 19.13 -9.92 5.21
CA LEU A 199 19.63 -9.68 6.56
C LEU A 199 19.16 -10.77 7.53
N LEU A 200 17.87 -11.11 7.49
CA LEU A 200 17.34 -12.21 8.31
C LEU A 200 18.07 -13.52 8.02
N TYR A 201 18.31 -13.82 6.75
CA TYR A 201 18.99 -15.03 6.32
C TYR A 201 20.42 -15.15 6.88
N ILE A 202 21.16 -14.06 6.97
CA ILE A 202 22.51 -14.04 7.56
C ILE A 202 22.49 -13.82 9.09
N GLY A 203 21.33 -13.98 9.75
CA GLY A 203 21.17 -13.87 11.21
C GLY A 203 21.22 -12.44 11.75
N LYS A 204 20.91 -11.45 10.93
CA LYS A 204 20.86 -10.03 11.34
C LYS A 204 19.42 -9.57 11.52
N ASN A 205 19.26 -8.43 12.21
CA ASN A 205 17.96 -7.77 12.28
C ASN A 205 17.56 -7.32 10.86
N PRO A 206 16.38 -7.70 10.33
CA PRO A 206 15.91 -7.30 9.01
C PRO A 206 15.89 -5.78 8.79
N TYR A 207 15.69 -5.02 9.86
CA TYR A 207 15.70 -3.55 9.84
C TYR A 207 16.86 -3.01 10.68
N SER A 208 18.06 -3.57 10.49
CA SER A 208 19.28 -3.15 11.18
C SER A 208 19.57 -1.68 10.94
N LYS A 209 20.09 -1.01 11.96
CA LYS A 209 20.58 0.37 11.90
C LYS A 209 22.11 0.44 11.68
N GLN A 210 22.74 -0.70 11.42
CA GLN A 210 24.18 -0.81 11.24
C GLN A 210 24.51 -0.96 9.75
N VAL A 211 25.29 -0.02 9.20
CA VAL A 211 25.77 -0.04 7.80
C VAL A 211 26.51 -1.35 7.47
N ALA A 212 27.30 -1.86 8.42
CA ALA A 212 28.08 -3.08 8.25
C ALA A 212 27.23 -4.32 7.96
N ASP A 213 26.01 -4.41 8.50
CA ASP A 213 25.11 -5.53 8.23
C ASP A 213 24.65 -5.54 6.77
N TYR A 214 24.39 -4.36 6.20
CA TYR A 214 24.03 -4.23 4.77
C TYR A 214 25.20 -4.57 3.84
N ALA A 215 26.43 -4.28 4.25
CA ALA A 215 27.62 -4.70 3.50
C ALA A 215 27.76 -6.24 3.50
N GLN A 216 27.47 -6.89 4.63
CA GLN A 216 27.47 -8.36 4.71
C GLN A 216 26.38 -8.98 3.84
N ALA A 217 25.13 -8.43 3.89
CA ALA A 217 24.03 -8.87 3.03
C ALA A 217 24.37 -8.66 1.54
N ALA A 218 24.96 -7.52 1.17
CA ALA A 218 25.41 -7.27 -0.20
C ALA A 218 26.46 -8.28 -0.68
N THR A 219 27.40 -8.64 0.20
CA THR A 219 28.43 -9.68 -0.10
C THR A 219 27.78 -11.03 -0.36
N MET A 220 26.77 -11.41 0.43
CA MET A 220 26.00 -12.64 0.20
C MET A 220 25.24 -12.57 -1.12
N LEU A 221 24.50 -11.50 -1.38
CA LEU A 221 23.73 -11.29 -2.61
C LEU A 221 24.63 -11.32 -3.86
N LYS A 222 25.82 -10.73 -3.80
CA LYS A 222 26.78 -10.76 -4.92
C LYS A 222 27.14 -12.20 -5.35
N ARG A 223 27.17 -13.15 -4.43
CA ARG A 223 27.52 -14.56 -4.74
C ARG A 223 26.48 -15.26 -5.60
N ILE A 224 25.24 -14.81 -5.57
CA ILE A 224 24.11 -15.43 -6.29
C ILE A 224 23.65 -14.58 -7.48
N ARG A 225 24.24 -13.40 -7.70
CA ARG A 225 23.77 -12.46 -8.72
C ARG A 225 23.71 -13.05 -10.12
N ALA A 226 24.74 -13.83 -10.50
CA ALA A 226 24.83 -14.43 -11.84
C ALA A 226 23.69 -15.44 -12.12
N ASP A 227 23.06 -15.96 -11.08
CA ASP A 227 21.99 -16.96 -11.16
C ASP A 227 20.58 -16.31 -11.14
N VAL A 228 20.48 -14.98 -10.90
CA VAL A 228 19.23 -14.24 -10.98
C VAL A 228 18.98 -13.85 -12.44
N THR A 229 17.88 -14.38 -12.99
CA THR A 229 17.50 -14.17 -14.40
C THR A 229 16.83 -12.82 -14.62
N LEU A 230 15.96 -12.39 -13.69
CA LEU A 230 15.08 -11.25 -13.87
C LEU A 230 14.92 -10.46 -12.56
N PHE A 231 14.90 -9.13 -12.69
CA PHE A 231 14.41 -8.20 -11.66
C PHE A 231 13.14 -7.54 -12.18
N SER A 232 12.00 -7.80 -11.53
CA SER A 232 10.71 -7.27 -11.95
C SER A 232 9.74 -7.29 -10.77
N SER A 233 8.96 -6.23 -10.58
CA SER A 233 7.92 -6.14 -9.54
C SER A 233 6.51 -6.47 -10.05
N ILE A 234 6.33 -6.70 -11.35
CA ILE A 234 5.02 -7.01 -11.95
C ILE A 234 5.11 -8.24 -12.88
N GLY A 235 6.06 -8.26 -13.82
CA GLY A 235 6.15 -9.27 -14.88
C GLY A 235 6.32 -10.70 -14.34
N TYR A 236 7.06 -10.86 -13.24
CA TYR A 236 7.35 -12.16 -12.65
C TYR A 236 6.11 -12.97 -12.27
N ILE A 237 4.95 -12.33 -12.02
CA ILE A 237 3.68 -13.01 -11.71
C ILE A 237 3.25 -13.89 -12.90
N ASN A 238 3.27 -13.30 -14.11
CA ASN A 238 2.94 -14.02 -15.32
C ASN A 238 4.00 -15.07 -15.68
N ASP A 239 5.28 -14.71 -15.52
CA ASP A 239 6.40 -15.59 -15.84
C ASP A 239 6.38 -16.84 -14.96
N LEU A 240 6.04 -16.69 -13.66
CA LEU A 240 5.85 -17.82 -12.75
C LEU A 240 4.59 -18.64 -13.13
N ALA A 241 3.47 -17.97 -13.44
CA ALA A 241 2.20 -18.62 -13.79
C ALA A 241 2.30 -19.46 -15.06
N ASN A 242 3.05 -19.00 -16.07
CA ASN A 242 3.22 -19.71 -17.36
C ASN A 242 4.43 -20.65 -17.38
N GLY A 243 5.26 -20.66 -16.33
CA GLY A 243 6.42 -21.53 -16.20
C GLY A 243 7.67 -21.01 -16.92
N ALA A 244 7.74 -19.74 -17.30
CA ALA A 244 8.94 -19.11 -17.84
C ALA A 244 10.05 -18.94 -16.78
N ILE A 245 9.65 -18.86 -15.51
CA ILE A 245 10.55 -18.96 -14.35
C ILE A 245 10.01 -20.00 -13.37
N CYS A 246 10.88 -20.58 -12.56
CA CYS A 246 10.51 -21.59 -11.60
C CYS A 246 10.53 -21.10 -10.15
N VAL A 247 11.28 -20.03 -9.86
CA VAL A 247 11.40 -19.44 -8.51
C VAL A 247 11.26 -17.92 -8.60
N ALA A 248 10.57 -17.34 -7.63
CA ALA A 248 10.51 -15.89 -7.48
C ALA A 248 10.64 -15.50 -6.00
N LEU A 249 11.53 -14.55 -5.68
CA LEU A 249 11.49 -13.79 -4.44
C LEU A 249 10.53 -12.63 -4.65
N GLY A 250 9.45 -12.60 -3.88
CA GLY A 250 8.39 -11.60 -4.06
C GLY A 250 7.35 -11.61 -2.95
N TRP A 251 6.15 -11.17 -3.25
CA TRP A 251 5.08 -11.04 -2.27
C TRP A 251 4.09 -12.20 -2.33
N SER A 252 3.60 -12.64 -1.16
CA SER A 252 2.75 -13.83 -1.03
C SER A 252 1.45 -13.75 -1.84
N GLY A 253 0.85 -12.56 -1.94
CA GLY A 253 -0.36 -12.36 -2.75
C GLY A 253 -0.09 -12.57 -4.23
N ASP A 254 1.02 -12.04 -4.74
CA ASP A 254 1.43 -12.22 -6.14
C ASP A 254 1.65 -13.70 -6.49
N MET A 255 2.22 -14.48 -5.57
CA MET A 255 2.37 -15.93 -5.76
C MET A 255 0.99 -16.60 -5.83
N ASN A 256 0.02 -16.15 -5.05
CA ASN A 256 -1.35 -16.64 -5.12
C ASN A 256 -2.05 -16.19 -6.42
N ILE A 257 -1.80 -14.98 -6.92
CA ILE A 257 -2.28 -14.52 -8.24
C ILE A 257 -1.68 -15.42 -9.33
N ALA A 258 -0.36 -15.66 -9.32
CA ALA A 258 0.30 -16.56 -10.28
C ALA A 258 -0.32 -17.96 -10.25
N ARG A 259 -0.58 -18.51 -9.05
CA ARG A 259 -1.27 -19.79 -8.89
C ARG A 259 -2.66 -19.78 -9.53
N GLN A 260 -3.44 -18.74 -9.33
CA GLN A 260 -4.80 -18.65 -9.92
C GLN A 260 -4.74 -18.52 -11.44
N ARG A 261 -3.77 -17.77 -11.98
CA ARG A 261 -3.55 -17.67 -13.43
C ARG A 261 -3.18 -19.02 -14.05
N ALA A 262 -2.28 -19.76 -13.42
CA ALA A 262 -1.91 -21.11 -13.86
C ALA A 262 -3.11 -22.07 -13.85
N LEU A 263 -3.92 -22.04 -12.78
CA LEU A 263 -5.16 -22.85 -12.68
C LEU A 263 -6.19 -22.47 -13.76
N ALA A 264 -6.41 -21.16 -13.97
CA ALA A 264 -7.34 -20.66 -14.99
C ALA A 264 -6.89 -21.03 -16.41
N ALA A 265 -5.58 -20.95 -16.68
CA ALA A 265 -4.98 -21.33 -17.96
C ALA A 265 -4.94 -22.86 -18.17
N ARG A 266 -5.17 -23.67 -17.13
CA ARG A 266 -5.04 -25.14 -17.15
C ARG A 266 -3.73 -25.64 -17.75
N ASN A 267 -2.64 -24.90 -17.51
CA ASN A 267 -1.34 -25.15 -18.14
C ASN A 267 -0.46 -26.19 -17.41
N GLY A 268 -0.97 -26.78 -16.32
CA GLY A 268 -0.30 -27.80 -15.54
C GLY A 268 0.72 -27.26 -14.51
N ASN A 269 1.01 -25.96 -14.50
CA ASN A 269 1.95 -25.38 -13.54
C ASN A 269 1.34 -25.35 -12.13
N ARG A 270 2.07 -25.90 -11.16
CA ARG A 270 1.69 -25.90 -9.74
C ARG A 270 2.49 -24.84 -9.00
N ILE A 271 1.86 -23.71 -8.71
CA ILE A 271 2.52 -22.59 -8.04
C ILE A 271 2.20 -22.60 -6.55
N GLU A 272 3.23 -22.44 -5.71
CA GLU A 272 3.11 -22.36 -4.26
C GLU A 272 3.89 -21.18 -3.69
N ALA A 273 3.27 -20.46 -2.73
CA ALA A 273 3.96 -19.52 -1.85
C ALA A 273 4.50 -20.28 -0.63
N LEU A 274 5.77 -20.17 -0.36
CA LEU A 274 6.41 -20.81 0.79
C LEU A 274 6.45 -19.85 1.98
N LEU A 275 6.35 -20.37 3.21
CA LEU A 275 6.65 -19.58 4.40
C LEU A 275 8.01 -20.07 4.95
N PRO A 276 9.08 -19.24 4.84
CA PRO A 276 10.42 -19.65 5.30
C PRO A 276 10.42 -20.01 6.78
N SER A 277 11.19 -21.04 7.16
CA SER A 277 11.21 -21.54 8.54
C SER A 277 11.75 -20.52 9.55
N THR A 278 12.63 -19.63 9.13
CA THR A 278 13.17 -18.54 9.97
C THR A 278 12.28 -17.31 10.02
N GLY A 279 11.09 -17.35 9.37
CA GLY A 279 10.15 -16.24 9.31
C GLY A 279 10.31 -15.39 8.04
N ALA A 280 9.47 -14.36 7.93
CA ALA A 280 9.37 -13.47 6.77
C ALA A 280 9.06 -12.04 7.20
N MET A 281 9.08 -11.08 6.27
CA MET A 281 8.71 -9.69 6.55
C MET A 281 7.22 -9.51 6.30
N LEU A 282 6.52 -8.94 7.28
CA LEU A 282 5.14 -8.47 7.08
C LEU A 282 5.15 -7.34 6.05
N VAL A 283 4.39 -7.50 4.99
CA VAL A 283 4.04 -6.42 4.06
C VAL A 283 2.64 -5.94 4.44
N LEU A 284 2.55 -4.71 4.86
CA LEU A 284 1.29 -4.06 5.24
C LEU A 284 1.15 -2.80 4.40
N ASP A 285 0.21 -2.82 3.46
CA ASP A 285 -0.08 -1.67 2.63
C ASP A 285 -1.20 -0.83 3.24
N THR A 286 -1.17 0.45 2.96
CA THR A 286 -2.04 1.42 3.62
C THR A 286 -2.69 2.34 2.60
N LEU A 287 -3.88 2.84 2.93
CA LEU A 287 -4.46 4.00 2.26
C LEU A 287 -4.04 5.24 3.02
N ALA A 288 -3.56 6.23 2.31
CA ALA A 288 -3.16 7.52 2.85
C ALA A 288 -3.62 8.67 1.96
N ILE A 289 -3.79 9.85 2.55
CA ILE A 289 -4.16 11.08 1.85
C ILE A 289 -2.90 11.96 1.79
N PRO A 290 -2.41 12.34 0.60
CA PRO A 290 -1.33 13.31 0.46
C PRO A 290 -1.66 14.64 1.16
N ALA A 291 -0.65 15.32 1.70
CA ALA A 291 -0.84 16.62 2.37
C ALA A 291 -1.43 17.66 1.42
N ASP A 292 -1.12 17.57 0.13
CA ASP A 292 -1.56 18.44 -0.96
C ASP A 292 -2.74 17.89 -1.77
N ALA A 293 -3.44 16.87 -1.26
CA ALA A 293 -4.59 16.26 -1.93
C ALA A 293 -5.65 17.31 -2.30
N PRO A 294 -6.07 17.38 -3.58
CA PRO A 294 -7.09 18.35 -4.01
C PRO A 294 -8.50 18.03 -3.49
N HIS A 295 -8.84 16.76 -3.27
CA HIS A 295 -10.19 16.34 -2.84
C HIS A 295 -10.13 15.42 -1.59
N PRO A 296 -9.68 15.92 -0.42
CA PRO A 296 -9.47 15.09 0.76
C PRO A 296 -10.76 14.51 1.36
N ASP A 297 -11.92 15.17 1.17
CA ASP A 297 -13.20 14.65 1.64
C ASP A 297 -13.69 13.49 0.78
N ASN A 298 -13.51 13.54 -0.53
CA ASN A 298 -13.77 12.42 -1.43
C ASN A 298 -12.85 11.23 -1.11
N ALA A 299 -11.59 11.51 -0.77
CA ALA A 299 -10.65 10.48 -0.33
C ALA A 299 -11.13 9.76 0.93
N GLN A 300 -11.58 10.47 1.94
CA GLN A 300 -12.12 9.86 3.16
C GLN A 300 -13.41 9.08 2.90
N ARG A 301 -14.29 9.56 2.01
CA ARG A 301 -15.48 8.80 1.59
C ARG A 301 -15.09 7.47 0.95
N PHE A 302 -14.08 7.46 0.07
CA PHE A 302 -13.59 6.26 -0.55
C PHE A 302 -12.95 5.30 0.46
N MET A 303 -12.11 5.81 1.37
CA MET A 303 -11.54 4.99 2.45
C MET A 303 -12.62 4.33 3.31
N ASN A 304 -13.65 5.09 3.69
CA ASN A 304 -14.76 4.54 4.46
C ASN A 304 -15.57 3.50 3.66
N PHE A 305 -15.77 3.73 2.37
CA PHE A 305 -16.43 2.78 1.47
C PHE A 305 -15.65 1.45 1.37
N ILE A 306 -14.33 1.52 1.19
CA ILE A 306 -13.45 0.35 1.12
C ILE A 306 -13.53 -0.51 2.39
N MET A 307 -13.63 0.12 3.56
CA MET A 307 -13.72 -0.60 4.83
C MET A 307 -15.10 -1.22 5.10
N ARG A 308 -16.05 -1.15 4.17
CA ARG A 308 -17.26 -2.00 4.23
C ARG A 308 -16.85 -3.47 4.10
N PRO A 309 -17.38 -4.36 4.91
CA PRO A 309 -16.96 -5.76 4.94
C PRO A 309 -17.03 -6.46 3.58
N GLU A 310 -18.14 -6.29 2.86
CA GLU A 310 -18.38 -6.90 1.55
C GLU A 310 -17.44 -6.33 0.46
N VAL A 311 -17.16 -5.03 0.50
CA VAL A 311 -16.26 -4.36 -0.45
C VAL A 311 -14.83 -4.85 -0.26
N HIS A 312 -14.35 -4.83 0.98
CA HIS A 312 -12.99 -5.27 1.30
C HIS A 312 -12.77 -6.75 0.99
N ALA A 313 -13.79 -7.59 1.27
CA ALA A 313 -13.76 -9.01 0.88
C ALA A 313 -13.69 -9.19 -0.64
N GLY A 314 -14.45 -8.39 -1.41
CA GLY A 314 -14.41 -8.41 -2.87
C GLY A 314 -13.00 -8.15 -3.41
N ILE A 315 -12.27 -7.21 -2.80
CA ILE A 315 -10.88 -6.92 -3.16
C ILE A 315 -9.98 -8.12 -2.86
N THR A 316 -10.02 -8.66 -1.62
CA THR A 316 -9.26 -9.87 -1.26
C THR A 316 -9.54 -11.05 -2.18
N ASN A 317 -10.80 -11.26 -2.56
CA ASN A 317 -11.22 -12.33 -3.47
C ASN A 317 -10.59 -12.19 -4.87
N LYS A 318 -10.25 -10.97 -5.29
CA LYS A 318 -9.63 -10.69 -6.58
C LYS A 318 -8.10 -10.76 -6.50
N VAL A 319 -7.50 -10.13 -5.48
CA VAL A 319 -6.05 -9.91 -5.44
C VAL A 319 -5.29 -10.93 -4.57
N PHE A 320 -5.99 -11.79 -3.84
CA PHE A 320 -5.41 -12.86 -2.99
C PHE A 320 -4.41 -12.37 -1.93
N TYR A 321 -4.50 -11.11 -1.56
CA TYR A 321 -3.93 -10.56 -0.33
C TYR A 321 -4.97 -10.57 0.77
N ALA A 322 -4.55 -10.84 1.99
CA ALA A 322 -5.45 -10.70 3.14
C ALA A 322 -5.75 -9.22 3.39
N ASN A 323 -6.91 -8.94 3.93
CA ASN A 323 -7.25 -7.61 4.43
C ASN A 323 -7.30 -7.59 5.95
N SER A 324 -7.24 -6.40 6.53
CA SER A 324 -7.30 -6.20 7.98
C SER A 324 -8.72 -5.98 8.51
N ASN A 325 -9.74 -6.31 7.75
CA ASN A 325 -11.14 -6.12 8.12
C ASN A 325 -11.74 -7.44 8.61
N THR A 326 -11.81 -7.63 9.93
CA THR A 326 -12.31 -8.88 10.51
C THR A 326 -13.76 -9.19 10.15
N ALA A 327 -14.59 -8.16 9.98
CA ALA A 327 -15.98 -8.32 9.58
C ALA A 327 -16.13 -8.80 8.12
N SER A 328 -15.08 -8.67 7.30
CA SER A 328 -15.08 -9.08 5.90
C SER A 328 -14.99 -10.59 5.71
N LEU A 329 -14.45 -11.34 6.68
CA LEU A 329 -14.15 -12.78 6.52
C LEU A 329 -15.35 -13.61 6.08
N LYS A 330 -16.55 -13.27 6.54
CA LYS A 330 -17.80 -13.97 6.14
C LYS A 330 -18.20 -13.77 4.67
N TYR A 331 -17.60 -12.76 3.99
CA TYR A 331 -17.83 -12.47 2.58
C TYR A 331 -16.65 -12.91 1.70
N VAL A 332 -15.52 -13.28 2.30
CA VAL A 332 -14.40 -13.86 1.57
C VAL A 332 -14.78 -15.23 1.06
N ARG A 333 -14.49 -15.50 -0.23
CA ARG A 333 -14.76 -16.83 -0.81
C ARG A 333 -14.02 -17.90 -0.01
N LYS A 334 -14.66 -19.06 0.14
CA LYS A 334 -14.14 -20.16 0.97
C LYS A 334 -12.76 -20.65 0.51
N ASP A 335 -12.51 -20.72 -0.79
CA ASP A 335 -11.22 -21.11 -1.36
C ASP A 335 -10.06 -20.12 -1.04
N VAL A 336 -10.41 -18.85 -0.81
CA VAL A 336 -9.45 -17.80 -0.40
C VAL A 336 -9.33 -17.76 1.12
N ALA A 337 -10.45 -17.84 1.86
CA ALA A 337 -10.43 -17.80 3.33
C ALA A 337 -9.71 -19.02 3.93
N ASP A 338 -9.89 -20.22 3.34
CA ASP A 338 -9.22 -21.44 3.77
C ASP A 338 -7.75 -21.54 3.31
N ASN A 339 -7.32 -20.65 2.43
CA ASN A 339 -5.93 -20.62 1.96
C ASN A 339 -5.01 -20.05 3.03
N ARG A 340 -4.29 -20.95 3.74
CA ARG A 340 -3.33 -20.62 4.79
C ARG A 340 -2.10 -19.82 4.31
N LYS A 341 -1.98 -19.54 3.00
CA LYS A 341 -0.96 -18.66 2.43
C LYS A 341 -1.49 -17.25 2.16
N VAL A 342 -2.81 -17.08 2.20
CA VAL A 342 -3.48 -15.77 2.21
C VAL A 342 -3.76 -15.35 3.65
N PHE A 343 -4.54 -16.13 4.38
CA PHE A 343 -4.81 -15.90 5.80
C PHE A 343 -3.96 -16.86 6.65
N LEU A 344 -2.81 -16.38 7.09
CA LEU A 344 -1.89 -17.17 7.90
C LEU A 344 -2.53 -17.55 9.25
N PRO A 345 -2.31 -18.79 9.73
CA PRO A 345 -2.59 -19.15 11.12
C PRO A 345 -1.88 -18.20 12.09
N ALA A 346 -2.43 -17.99 13.28
CA ALA A 346 -1.87 -17.08 14.29
C ALA A 346 -0.38 -17.36 14.59
N ALA A 347 0.00 -18.63 14.74
CA ALA A 347 1.38 -19.03 14.99
C ALA A 347 2.34 -18.65 13.85
N ASP A 348 1.88 -18.71 12.60
CA ASP A 348 2.67 -18.29 11.43
C ASP A 348 2.72 -16.77 11.31
N LEU A 349 1.63 -16.08 11.66
CA LEU A 349 1.58 -14.60 11.67
C LEU A 349 2.56 -14.00 12.69
N GLU A 350 2.77 -14.67 13.83
CA GLU A 350 3.76 -14.26 14.83
C GLU A 350 5.21 -14.37 14.37
N ARG A 351 5.47 -15.21 13.35
CA ARG A 351 6.80 -15.35 12.72
C ARG A 351 7.10 -14.24 11.72
N LEU A 352 6.14 -13.36 11.44
CA LEU A 352 6.36 -12.23 10.55
C LEU A 352 7.00 -11.06 11.32
N THR A 353 8.12 -10.58 10.81
CA THR A 353 8.75 -9.37 11.33
C THR A 353 7.97 -8.13 10.87
N VAL A 354 7.50 -7.36 11.85
CA VAL A 354 6.85 -6.06 11.57
C VAL A 354 7.89 -5.07 11.06
N PRO A 355 7.61 -4.32 9.98
CA PRO A 355 8.53 -3.33 9.43
C PRO A 355 9.02 -2.31 10.46
N GLY A 356 10.29 -1.92 10.34
CA GLY A 356 10.93 -0.90 11.16
C GLY A 356 11.49 0.25 10.31
N LEU A 357 11.35 1.48 10.79
CA LEU A 357 11.84 2.66 10.07
C LEU A 357 13.37 2.65 9.96
N LEU A 358 13.87 2.88 8.76
CA LEU A 358 15.28 3.04 8.45
C LEU A 358 15.60 4.53 8.27
N ASN A 359 16.73 4.97 8.83
CA ASN A 359 17.21 6.33 8.60
C ASN A 359 17.71 6.52 7.16
N SER A 360 17.95 7.77 6.78
CA SER A 360 18.37 8.13 5.43
C SER A 360 19.72 7.52 5.00
N ASP A 361 20.65 7.34 5.95
CA ASP A 361 21.98 6.78 5.67
C ASP A 361 21.89 5.30 5.33
N ILE A 362 21.10 4.55 6.10
CA ILE A 362 20.82 3.13 5.85
C ILE A 362 20.11 2.96 4.51
N ARG A 363 19.09 3.77 4.22
CA ARG A 363 18.40 3.69 2.93
C ARG A 363 19.32 3.97 1.75
N ARG A 364 20.18 5.01 1.85
CA ARG A 364 21.18 5.30 0.81
C ARG A 364 22.17 4.15 0.63
N THR A 365 22.60 3.54 1.73
CA THR A 365 23.49 2.38 1.69
C THR A 365 22.83 1.18 1.01
N MET A 366 21.60 0.86 1.43
CA MET A 366 20.80 -0.21 0.85
C MET A 366 20.58 -0.01 -0.65
N ASN A 367 20.16 1.18 -1.08
CA ASN A 367 19.91 1.48 -2.49
C ASN A 367 21.19 1.38 -3.34
N ARG A 368 22.33 1.86 -2.85
CA ARG A 368 23.63 1.71 -3.53
C ARG A 368 24.04 0.25 -3.66
N ALA A 369 23.91 -0.50 -2.57
CA ALA A 369 24.22 -1.93 -2.55
C ALA A 369 23.29 -2.72 -3.49
N TYR A 370 22.01 -2.34 -3.54
CA TYR A 370 21.04 -2.91 -4.47
C TYR A 370 21.41 -2.62 -5.94
N THR A 371 21.74 -1.38 -6.26
CA THR A 371 22.13 -1.00 -7.62
C THR A 371 23.35 -1.79 -8.07
N ALA A 372 24.37 -1.94 -7.20
CA ALA A 372 25.54 -2.77 -7.48
C ALA A 372 25.17 -4.24 -7.67
N PHE A 373 24.32 -4.79 -6.79
CA PHE A 373 23.82 -6.16 -6.93
C PHE A 373 23.09 -6.35 -8.26
N LYS A 374 22.12 -5.49 -8.59
CA LYS A 374 21.32 -5.60 -9.82
C LYS A 374 22.18 -5.50 -11.09
N SER A 375 23.17 -4.61 -11.11
CA SER A 375 24.08 -4.43 -12.24
C SER A 375 25.19 -5.47 -12.35
N GLY A 376 25.41 -6.29 -11.31
CA GLY A 376 26.47 -7.29 -11.27
C GLY A 376 27.87 -6.74 -10.97
N LEU A 377 27.94 -5.54 -10.36
CA LEU A 377 29.19 -4.85 -9.98
C LEU A 377 29.71 -5.27 -8.60
#